data_71e0b92c4dbf0a249e1465cd717a8422
#
_entry.id   71e0b92c4dbf0a249e1465cd717a8422
#
_cell.length_a   1.000
_cell.length_b   1.000
_cell.length_c   1.000
_cell.angle_alpha   90.00
_cell.angle_beta   90.00
_cell.angle_gamma   90.00
#
_symmetry.space_group_name_H-M   'P 1'
#
loop_
_entity.id
_entity.type
_entity.pdbx_description
1 polymer ?
#
loop_
_entity_poly.entity_id
_entity_poly.type
_entity_poly.pdbx_seq_one_letter_code
_entity_poly.pdbx_strand_id
1 'polypeptide(L)'
;MRGRADFVWLLPWAGHERVVSVFRDRALQLHTTRSWDFLDAQSGLRAQRLGRRASSDVIIGVIDTGVWPEAPSFNDQGMRGVPARWRGVCMEGPDFKKSNCNKKLIGARYYGSQPGSTASASSNASLSEAAATAGSPRDTVRHGTHCASTAAGAAVADADYYGLARGAAKGGAPAGRVATYKVCTLGGCSSSALLKDVDDAVSDGVDVISISIGMSSAFASDFLSDPIALGAFHAHQRGVLVVCSGGNDGPNPYTVVNSAPWILTVAASTIDRTFQSSVVLGNGIVMKGVAINFSNQSLSGERYPLVSGAEAAGRYTPVSEASNCYPGSLDAQKVAGKIVVCVGTNTMVSRRVKKLVAEGSGASGLVLIDDAQKDVPFDAGSFAFSQVGKDVGAQILGYMIATK
;
A
#
# COMPACT_ATOMS: atom_id res chain seq x y z
N MET A 1 -19.14 17.83 -33.62
CA MET A 1 -20.34 18.64 -33.42
C MET A 1 -21.49 17.76 -32.91
N ARG A 2 -21.43 17.31 -31.65
CA ARG A 2 -22.53 16.59 -30.95
C ARG A 2 -22.62 17.14 -29.53
N GLY A 3 -23.19 18.29 -29.31
CA GLY A 3 -23.18 18.86 -27.98
C GLY A 3 -24.15 19.98 -27.66
N ARG A 4 -25.02 20.35 -28.60
CA ARG A 4 -26.02 21.39 -28.34
C ARG A 4 -27.49 20.96 -28.46
N ALA A 5 -27.79 19.82 -29.06
CA ALA A 5 -29.15 19.37 -29.29
C ALA A 5 -29.82 18.73 -28.07
N ASP A 6 -29.08 18.09 -27.19
CA ASP A 6 -29.66 17.23 -26.13
C ASP A 6 -30.14 17.99 -24.91
N PHE A 7 -29.73 19.22 -24.70
CA PHE A 7 -30.12 20.01 -23.51
C PHE A 7 -31.51 20.64 -23.63
N VAL A 8 -31.99 20.91 -24.85
CA VAL A 8 -33.29 21.55 -25.11
C VAL A 8 -34.44 20.63 -24.71
N TRP A 9 -34.27 19.32 -24.85
CA TRP A 9 -35.30 18.33 -24.49
C TRP A 9 -35.44 18.08 -22.96
N LEU A 10 -34.48 18.48 -22.16
CA LEU A 10 -34.50 18.31 -20.71
C LEU A 10 -35.12 19.53 -19.96
N LEU A 11 -35.19 20.68 -20.62
CA LEU A 11 -35.73 21.91 -20.02
C LEU A 11 -37.22 21.79 -19.58
N PRO A 12 -38.12 21.07 -20.29
CA PRO A 12 -39.49 20.87 -19.83
C PRO A 12 -39.59 20.07 -18.54
N TRP A 13 -38.59 19.23 -18.24
CA TRP A 13 -38.58 18.40 -17.03
C TRP A 13 -38.03 19.12 -15.80
N ALA A 14 -37.26 20.17 -15.97
CA ALA A 14 -36.60 20.91 -14.87
C ALA A 14 -37.60 21.59 -13.91
N GLY A 15 -38.82 21.85 -14.36
CA GLY A 15 -39.89 22.42 -13.54
C GLY A 15 -40.98 21.44 -13.12
N HIS A 16 -40.83 20.15 -13.40
CA HIS A 16 -41.86 19.15 -13.05
C HIS A 16 -41.75 18.76 -11.59
N GLU A 17 -42.88 18.81 -10.86
CA GLU A 17 -42.95 18.58 -9.39
C GLU A 17 -42.35 17.24 -8.89
N ARG A 18 -42.26 16.24 -9.75
CA ARG A 18 -41.64 14.93 -9.46
C ARG A 18 -40.19 14.82 -9.84
N VAL A 19 -39.59 15.89 -10.36
CA VAL A 19 -38.16 15.90 -10.77
C VAL A 19 -37.37 16.74 -9.78
N VAL A 20 -36.47 16.10 -9.04
CA VAL A 20 -35.66 16.75 -8.02
C VAL A 20 -34.56 17.62 -8.63
N SER A 21 -33.95 17.18 -9.72
CA SER A 21 -32.96 17.96 -10.47
C SER A 21 -32.75 17.40 -11.88
N VAL A 22 -32.31 18.26 -12.78
CA VAL A 22 -31.91 17.90 -14.15
C VAL A 22 -30.49 18.39 -14.38
N PHE A 23 -29.60 17.52 -14.79
CA PHE A 23 -28.21 17.85 -15.07
C PHE A 23 -27.73 17.18 -16.35
N ARG A 24 -26.74 17.78 -16.98
CA ARG A 24 -26.12 17.21 -18.18
C ARG A 24 -25.36 15.96 -17.81
N ASP A 25 -25.51 14.93 -18.63
CA ASP A 25 -24.59 13.81 -18.60
C ASP A 25 -23.19 14.29 -18.99
N ARG A 26 -22.22 14.02 -18.13
CA ARG A 26 -20.81 14.41 -18.34
C ARG A 26 -19.99 13.12 -18.38
N ALA A 27 -19.05 13.07 -19.31
CA ALA A 27 -18.05 12.02 -19.29
C ALA A 27 -17.25 12.14 -17.99
N LEU A 28 -17.33 11.13 -17.15
CA LEU A 28 -16.57 11.01 -15.91
C LEU A 28 -15.26 10.27 -16.22
N GLN A 29 -14.18 10.71 -15.60
CA GLN A 29 -12.91 10.00 -15.66
C GLN A 29 -12.80 9.08 -14.46
N LEU A 30 -12.28 7.87 -14.69
CA LEU A 30 -11.91 6.98 -13.60
C LEU A 30 -10.74 7.57 -12.83
N HIS A 31 -10.87 7.61 -11.50
CA HIS A 31 -9.77 8.00 -10.62
C HIS A 31 -9.06 6.75 -10.13
N THR A 32 -7.74 6.76 -10.12
CA THR A 32 -6.94 5.67 -9.52
C THR A 32 -7.16 5.62 -8.02
N THR A 33 -7.25 6.78 -7.37
CA THR A 33 -7.60 6.89 -5.95
C THR A 33 -9.13 6.84 -5.81
N ARG A 34 -9.62 5.81 -5.16
CA ARG A 34 -11.05 5.60 -4.86
C ARG A 34 -11.39 5.82 -3.37
N SER A 35 -10.38 5.71 -2.49
CA SER A 35 -10.56 5.67 -1.03
C SER A 35 -11.34 6.87 -0.49
N TRP A 36 -11.07 8.07 -0.98
CA TRP A 36 -11.72 9.29 -0.47
C TRP A 36 -13.21 9.33 -0.78
N ASP A 37 -13.59 8.99 -2.02
CA ASP A 37 -15.00 8.95 -2.42
C ASP A 37 -15.75 7.81 -1.73
N PHE A 38 -15.08 6.68 -1.50
CA PHE A 38 -15.62 5.53 -0.80
C PHE A 38 -15.88 5.87 0.68
N LEU A 39 -14.91 6.48 1.36
CA LEU A 39 -15.06 6.89 2.76
C LEU A 39 -16.12 7.96 2.93
N ASP A 40 -16.20 8.94 2.04
CA ASP A 40 -17.26 9.97 2.05
C ASP A 40 -18.65 9.34 1.89
N ALA A 41 -18.80 8.35 1.01
CA ALA A 41 -20.06 7.64 0.80
C ALA A 41 -20.46 6.78 2.00
N GLN A 42 -19.49 6.14 2.66
CA GLN A 42 -19.71 5.27 3.82
C GLN A 42 -20.03 6.07 5.09
N SER A 43 -19.34 7.17 5.31
CA SER A 43 -19.49 7.96 6.53
C SER A 43 -20.79 8.78 6.56
N GLY A 44 -21.44 9.00 5.41
CA GLY A 44 -22.53 9.95 5.27
C GLY A 44 -22.12 11.40 5.57
N LEU A 45 -20.90 11.60 6.00
CA LEU A 45 -20.27 12.89 6.15
C LEU A 45 -19.82 13.30 4.76
N ARG A 46 -20.67 14.03 4.04
CA ARG A 46 -20.15 14.84 2.95
C ARG A 46 -19.11 15.73 3.60
N ALA A 47 -17.82 15.40 3.39
CA ALA A 47 -16.76 16.30 3.76
C ALA A 47 -17.16 17.65 3.17
N GLN A 48 -17.65 18.56 4.02
CA GLN A 48 -17.83 19.93 3.59
C GLN A 48 -16.50 20.27 2.98
N ARG A 49 -16.50 20.53 1.69
CA ARG A 49 -15.29 20.94 0.97
C ARG A 49 -14.77 22.16 1.70
N LEU A 50 -13.95 21.91 2.72
CA LEU A 50 -13.14 22.95 3.34
C LEU A 50 -12.50 23.64 2.16
N GLY A 51 -12.92 24.89 1.93
CA GLY A 51 -12.56 25.58 0.70
C GLY A 51 -11.07 25.43 0.49
N ARG A 52 -10.60 25.30 -0.74
CA ARG A 52 -9.18 25.12 -1.11
C ARG A 52 -8.20 26.01 -0.33
N ARG A 53 -8.69 27.11 0.23
CA ARG A 53 -7.92 28.05 1.06
C ARG A 53 -7.60 27.52 2.46
N ALA A 54 -8.51 26.81 3.13
CA ALA A 54 -8.31 26.36 4.50
C ALA A 54 -7.33 25.17 4.59
N SER A 55 -7.27 24.31 3.56
CA SER A 55 -6.38 23.14 3.54
C SER A 55 -4.97 23.44 2.99
N SER A 56 -4.75 24.62 2.36
CA SER A 56 -3.47 24.94 1.72
C SER A 56 -2.34 25.28 2.69
N ASP A 57 -2.66 25.58 3.93
CA ASP A 57 -1.68 25.98 4.95
C ASP A 57 -1.45 24.89 6.01
N VAL A 58 -2.18 23.75 5.93
CA VAL A 58 -1.96 22.60 6.81
C VAL A 58 -0.63 21.93 6.46
N ILE A 59 0.18 21.68 7.47
CA ILE A 59 1.48 21.02 7.35
C ILE A 59 1.38 19.65 8.01
N ILE A 60 1.61 18.59 7.25
CA ILE A 60 1.61 17.22 7.73
C ILE A 60 3.05 16.74 7.84
N GLY A 61 3.48 16.41 9.05
CA GLY A 61 4.75 15.75 9.33
C GLY A 61 4.59 14.24 9.16
N VAL A 62 5.37 13.61 8.29
CA VAL A 62 5.36 12.15 8.06
C VAL A 62 6.65 11.56 8.60
N ILE A 63 6.53 10.79 9.68
CA ILE A 63 7.66 10.10 10.32
C ILE A 63 7.68 8.66 9.78
N ASP A 64 8.68 8.35 8.93
CA ASP A 64 8.70 7.11 8.17
C ASP A 64 10.10 6.80 7.58
N THR A 65 10.17 6.21 6.38
CA THR A 65 11.41 5.81 5.67
C THR A 65 12.02 6.93 4.82
N GLY A 66 11.49 8.15 4.88
CA GLY A 66 11.91 9.28 4.06
C GLY A 66 10.99 9.58 2.89
N VAL A 67 11.49 10.24 1.85
CA VAL A 67 10.71 10.69 0.70
C VAL A 67 11.50 10.58 -0.60
N TRP A 68 10.81 10.25 -1.70
CA TRP A 68 11.31 10.38 -3.07
C TRP A 68 10.80 11.71 -3.66
N PRO A 69 11.60 12.77 -3.62
CA PRO A 69 11.11 14.13 -3.87
C PRO A 69 10.70 14.38 -5.33
N GLU A 70 11.22 13.59 -6.27
CA GLU A 70 10.92 13.69 -7.70
C GLU A 70 9.57 13.07 -8.06
N ALA A 71 8.89 12.40 -7.12
CA ALA A 71 7.56 11.84 -7.39
C ALA A 71 6.56 12.95 -7.76
N PRO A 72 5.77 12.77 -8.83
CA PRO A 72 4.80 13.79 -9.29
C PRO A 72 3.81 14.24 -8.22
N SER A 73 3.55 13.40 -7.23
CA SER A 73 2.72 13.72 -6.06
C SER A 73 3.27 14.87 -5.20
N PHE A 74 4.54 15.22 -5.34
CA PHE A 74 5.16 16.34 -4.61
C PHE A 74 5.37 17.58 -5.48
N ASN A 75 4.72 17.65 -6.63
CA ASN A 75 4.69 18.85 -7.46
C ASN A 75 4.00 20.00 -6.72
N ASP A 76 4.60 21.19 -6.75
CA ASP A 76 4.12 22.39 -6.05
C ASP A 76 3.46 23.41 -6.95
N GLN A 77 3.15 23.05 -8.20
CA GLN A 77 2.56 23.95 -9.17
C GLN A 77 1.24 24.54 -8.64
N GLY A 78 1.12 25.86 -8.71
CA GLY A 78 -0.06 26.59 -8.23
C GLY A 78 -0.15 26.74 -6.70
N MET A 79 0.84 26.27 -5.93
CA MET A 79 0.89 26.45 -4.48
C MET A 79 1.42 27.84 -4.12
N ARG A 80 0.87 28.41 -3.04
CA ARG A 80 1.35 29.65 -2.43
C ARG A 80 2.72 29.44 -1.76
N GLY A 81 3.35 30.52 -1.31
CA GLY A 81 4.58 30.48 -0.52
C GLY A 81 4.45 29.59 0.72
N VAL A 82 5.58 29.11 1.24
CA VAL A 82 5.61 28.33 2.48
C VAL A 82 5.06 29.18 3.62
N PRO A 83 4.22 28.65 4.53
CA PRO A 83 3.68 29.39 5.66
C PRO A 83 4.78 30.00 6.53
N ALA A 84 4.61 31.27 6.95
CA ALA A 84 5.62 31.99 7.74
C ALA A 84 5.92 31.34 9.12
N ARG A 85 4.99 30.50 9.63
CA ARG A 85 5.16 29.74 10.88
C ARG A 85 6.08 28.54 10.75
N TRP A 86 6.36 28.09 9.52
CA TRP A 86 7.26 26.96 9.27
C TRP A 86 8.69 27.30 9.65
N ARG A 87 9.31 26.47 10.48
CA ARG A 87 10.67 26.63 10.98
C ARG A 87 11.58 25.46 10.64
N GLY A 88 11.02 24.45 9.95
CA GLY A 88 11.77 23.24 9.60
C GLY A 88 12.79 23.48 8.50
N VAL A 89 13.59 22.46 8.26
CA VAL A 89 14.72 22.49 7.34
C VAL A 89 14.59 21.39 6.28
N CYS A 90 15.26 21.63 5.17
CA CYS A 90 15.52 20.63 4.15
C CYS A 90 16.99 20.19 4.33
N MET A 91 17.22 19.07 5.01
CA MET A 91 18.56 18.53 5.24
C MET A 91 19.13 17.96 3.94
N GLU A 92 20.42 18.11 3.76
CA GLU A 92 21.12 17.58 2.59
C GLU A 92 21.77 16.25 2.91
N GLY A 93 21.91 15.42 1.91
CA GLY A 93 22.59 14.13 1.96
C GLY A 93 23.29 13.84 0.62
N PRO A 94 23.97 12.70 0.49
CA PRO A 94 24.72 12.38 -0.73
C PRO A 94 23.86 12.43 -2.00
N ASP A 95 22.59 12.05 -1.89
CA ASP A 95 21.60 11.94 -2.98
C ASP A 95 20.39 12.84 -2.78
N PHE A 96 20.45 13.80 -1.86
CA PHE A 96 19.37 14.73 -1.53
C PHE A 96 19.92 16.13 -1.31
N LYS A 97 19.43 17.09 -2.08
CA LYS A 97 19.86 18.49 -2.02
C LYS A 97 18.74 19.37 -1.46
N LYS A 98 19.09 20.52 -0.92
CA LYS A 98 18.13 21.52 -0.44
C LYS A 98 17.09 21.90 -1.53
N SER A 99 17.48 21.86 -2.79
CA SER A 99 16.61 22.11 -3.95
C SER A 99 15.57 21.02 -4.22
N ASN A 100 15.66 19.86 -3.57
CA ASN A 100 14.62 18.82 -3.63
C ASN A 100 13.38 19.19 -2.81
N CYS A 101 13.50 20.11 -1.85
CA CYS A 101 12.32 20.70 -1.22
C CYS A 101 11.75 21.84 -2.07
N ASN A 102 10.44 22.02 -1.96
CA ASN A 102 9.68 23.01 -2.71
C ASN A 102 8.50 23.52 -1.85
N LYS A 103 7.48 24.12 -2.44
CA LYS A 103 6.32 24.61 -1.69
C LYS A 103 5.36 23.50 -1.24
N LYS A 104 5.50 22.28 -1.78
CA LYS A 104 4.71 21.08 -1.41
C LYS A 104 5.45 20.26 -0.37
N LEU A 105 6.66 19.82 -0.67
CA LEU A 105 7.59 19.18 0.24
C LEU A 105 8.45 20.27 0.87
N ILE A 106 8.02 20.80 2.02
CA ILE A 106 8.63 21.99 2.63
C ILE A 106 9.77 21.69 3.59
N GLY A 107 9.94 20.42 3.98
CA GLY A 107 10.99 19.97 4.89
C GLY A 107 11.29 18.50 4.73
N ALA A 108 12.54 18.17 5.02
CA ALA A 108 13.03 16.80 5.06
C ALA A 108 14.15 16.68 6.08
N ARG A 109 13.98 15.80 7.07
CA ARG A 109 14.98 15.51 8.09
C ARG A 109 15.37 14.04 8.07
N TYR A 110 16.54 13.74 8.53
CA TYR A 110 16.97 12.37 8.81
C TYR A 110 17.94 12.39 10.00
N TYR A 111 17.98 11.30 10.73
CA TYR A 111 18.96 11.07 11.78
C TYR A 111 19.69 9.77 11.43
N GLY A 112 20.97 9.92 11.11
CA GLY A 112 21.83 8.77 10.80
C GLY A 112 21.85 7.80 11.97
N SER A 113 21.92 6.53 11.69
CA SER A 113 22.13 5.50 12.70
C SER A 113 23.37 5.88 13.50
N GLN A 114 23.26 6.06 14.81
CA GLN A 114 24.42 6.23 15.68
C GLN A 114 25.33 4.99 15.49
N PRO A 115 26.63 5.20 15.35
CA PRO A 115 27.57 4.07 15.35
C PRO A 115 27.39 3.30 16.67
N GLY A 116 26.85 2.09 16.58
CA GLY A 116 26.61 1.25 17.76
C GLY A 116 25.18 0.72 17.93
N SER A 117 24.19 1.14 17.13
CA SER A 117 22.89 0.46 17.12
C SER A 117 23.05 -0.87 16.38
N THR A 118 23.09 -1.97 17.14
CA THR A 118 23.06 -3.34 16.64
C THR A 118 21.67 -3.67 16.09
N ALA A 119 21.34 -3.12 14.91
CA ALA A 119 20.29 -3.71 14.11
C ALA A 119 20.84 -5.06 13.62
N SER A 120 20.26 -6.16 14.08
CA SER A 120 20.59 -7.50 13.63
C SER A 120 20.59 -7.56 12.11
N ALA A 121 21.79 -7.64 11.53
CA ALA A 121 21.99 -7.83 10.12
C ALA A 121 21.53 -9.25 9.73
N SER A 122 20.28 -9.37 9.41
CA SER A 122 19.66 -10.57 8.83
C SER A 122 19.18 -10.24 7.43
N SER A 123 20.09 -10.04 6.51
CA SER A 123 19.91 -10.26 5.07
C SER A 123 21.14 -9.75 4.29
N ASN A 124 21.46 -10.42 3.19
CA ASN A 124 22.62 -10.24 2.31
C ASN A 124 22.66 -8.90 1.51
N ALA A 125 22.18 -7.79 2.06
CA ALA A 125 22.42 -6.47 1.50
C ALA A 125 23.83 -6.01 1.90
N SER A 126 24.65 -5.58 0.95
CA SER A 126 25.99 -5.14 1.24
C SER A 126 25.98 -4.00 2.27
N LEU A 127 26.78 -4.10 3.32
CA LEU A 127 26.93 -3.10 4.38
C LEU A 127 27.20 -1.67 3.83
N SER A 128 27.72 -1.56 2.62
CA SER A 128 27.99 -0.30 1.93
C SER A 128 26.72 0.42 1.43
N GLU A 129 25.70 -0.31 0.97
CA GLU A 129 24.44 0.29 0.52
C GLU A 129 23.56 0.74 1.70
N ALA A 130 23.51 -0.05 2.76
CA ALA A 130 22.78 0.30 3.99
C ALA A 130 23.37 1.56 4.67
N ALA A 131 24.70 1.70 4.69
CA ALA A 131 25.38 2.87 5.26
C ALA A 131 25.21 4.13 4.40
N ALA A 132 25.25 4.00 3.06
CA ALA A 132 25.08 5.12 2.14
C ALA A 132 23.63 5.70 2.19
N THR A 133 22.62 4.85 2.45
CA THR A 133 21.21 5.27 2.48
C THR A 133 20.78 5.83 3.84
N ALA A 134 21.50 5.54 4.93
CA ALA A 134 21.21 6.04 6.26
C ALA A 134 21.46 7.55 6.39
N GLY A 135 22.39 8.10 5.59
CA GLY A 135 22.81 9.50 5.65
C GLY A 135 22.03 10.48 4.78
N SER A 136 20.76 10.20 4.43
CA SER A 136 19.98 11.02 3.53
C SER A 136 18.48 10.97 3.86
N PRO A 137 17.72 12.07 3.66
CA PRO A 137 16.27 12.06 3.71
C PRO A 137 15.61 11.21 2.64
N ARG A 138 16.35 10.79 1.59
CA ARG A 138 15.81 10.02 0.47
C ARG A 138 15.27 8.68 0.92
N ASP A 139 14.09 8.36 0.41
CA ASP A 139 13.42 7.09 0.66
C ASP A 139 13.96 5.99 -0.26
N THR A 140 14.53 4.96 0.32
CA THR A 140 15.02 3.76 -0.39
C THR A 140 14.16 2.53 -0.13
N VAL A 141 13.22 2.63 0.80
CA VAL A 141 12.24 1.57 1.15
C VAL A 141 10.92 1.75 0.41
N ARG A 142 10.60 3.00 0.02
CA ARG A 142 9.39 3.45 -0.68
C ARG A 142 8.14 3.60 0.20
N HIS A 143 8.17 3.17 1.46
CA HIS A 143 7.02 3.22 2.37
C HIS A 143 6.67 4.67 2.74
N GLY A 144 7.62 5.49 3.15
CA GLY A 144 7.39 6.89 3.53
C GLY A 144 6.90 7.75 2.36
N THR A 145 7.42 7.52 1.15
CA THR A 145 6.93 8.17 -0.08
C THR A 145 5.46 7.84 -0.32
N HIS A 146 5.07 6.58 -0.13
CA HIS A 146 3.69 6.13 -0.26
C HIS A 146 2.79 6.78 0.80
N CYS A 147 3.20 6.77 2.06
CA CYS A 147 2.45 7.41 3.16
C CYS A 147 2.29 8.92 2.95
N ALA A 148 3.35 9.62 2.60
CA ALA A 148 3.33 11.06 2.36
C ALA A 148 2.46 11.44 1.16
N SER A 149 2.53 10.69 0.06
CA SER A 149 1.70 10.92 -1.12
C SER A 149 0.23 10.58 -0.87
N THR A 150 -0.06 9.53 -0.07
CA THR A 150 -1.41 9.20 0.35
C THR A 150 -2.00 10.27 1.25
N ALA A 151 -1.22 10.80 2.20
CA ALA A 151 -1.69 11.85 3.10
C ALA A 151 -1.97 13.16 2.36
N ALA A 152 -1.03 13.65 1.57
CA ALA A 152 -1.12 14.99 0.99
C ALA A 152 -0.58 15.13 -0.45
N GLY A 153 -0.46 14.05 -1.22
CA GLY A 153 0.01 14.13 -2.61
C GLY A 153 -0.84 15.07 -3.47
N ALA A 154 -0.21 15.89 -4.30
CA ALA A 154 -0.86 16.67 -5.33
C ALA A 154 -1.59 15.75 -6.33
N ALA A 155 -2.58 16.27 -7.03
CA ALA A 155 -3.28 15.49 -8.04
C ALA A 155 -2.34 15.20 -9.22
N VAL A 156 -2.23 13.93 -9.58
CA VAL A 156 -1.46 13.42 -10.71
C VAL A 156 -2.43 12.80 -11.70
N ALA A 157 -2.47 13.33 -12.91
CA ALA A 157 -3.22 12.74 -14.00
C ALA A 157 -2.46 11.51 -14.56
N ASP A 158 -3.20 10.60 -15.19
CA ASP A 158 -2.66 9.41 -15.86
C ASP A 158 -1.78 8.52 -14.96
N ALA A 159 -2.09 8.48 -13.67
CA ALA A 159 -1.47 7.55 -12.74
C ALA A 159 -2.00 6.14 -12.99
N ASP A 160 -1.10 5.18 -12.99
CA ASP A 160 -1.45 3.75 -13.07
C ASP A 160 -0.45 2.89 -12.30
N TYR A 161 -0.79 1.63 -12.10
CA TYR A 161 0.10 0.62 -11.56
C TYR A 161 0.44 -0.37 -12.68
N TYR A 162 1.51 -0.10 -13.43
CA TYR A 162 1.94 -0.88 -14.59
C TYR A 162 0.80 -1.12 -15.62
N GLY A 163 0.06 -0.07 -15.93
CA GLY A 163 -1.09 -0.09 -16.83
C GLY A 163 -2.42 -0.51 -16.19
N LEU A 164 -2.41 -0.97 -14.94
CA LEU A 164 -3.62 -1.29 -14.19
C LEU A 164 -4.15 -0.06 -13.44
N ALA A 165 -5.46 -0.04 -13.20
CA ALA A 165 -6.15 1.01 -12.43
C ALA A 165 -5.85 2.44 -12.90
N ARG A 166 -5.67 2.64 -14.21
CA ARG A 166 -5.32 3.93 -14.80
C ARG A 166 -6.36 5.00 -14.49
N GLY A 167 -5.89 6.18 -14.11
CA GLY A 167 -6.75 7.32 -13.78
C GLY A 167 -5.96 8.42 -13.08
N ALA A 168 -6.64 9.28 -12.31
CA ALA A 168 -6.01 10.32 -11.52
C ALA A 168 -5.77 9.86 -10.07
N ALA A 169 -4.59 10.10 -9.53
CA ALA A 169 -4.26 9.85 -8.13
C ALA A 169 -4.09 11.17 -7.38
N LYS A 170 -4.51 11.20 -6.11
CA LYS A 170 -4.32 12.34 -5.20
C LYS A 170 -4.30 11.87 -3.75
N GLY A 171 -3.64 12.63 -2.89
CA GLY A 171 -3.72 12.43 -1.44
C GLY A 171 -5.05 12.91 -0.84
N GLY A 172 -5.27 12.62 0.44
CA GLY A 172 -6.44 13.06 1.20
C GLY A 172 -6.52 14.59 1.33
N ALA A 173 -5.37 15.23 1.54
CA ALA A 173 -5.23 16.69 1.63
C ALA A 173 -4.33 17.23 0.51
N PRO A 174 -4.75 17.21 -0.77
CA PRO A 174 -3.86 17.53 -1.89
C PRO A 174 -3.38 18.98 -1.93
N ALA A 175 -4.00 19.89 -1.21
CA ALA A 175 -3.55 21.26 -1.03
C ALA A 175 -2.63 21.44 0.19
N GLY A 176 -2.55 20.47 1.10
CA GLY A 176 -1.69 20.48 2.27
C GLY A 176 -0.21 20.36 1.91
N ARG A 177 0.66 20.66 2.85
CA ARG A 177 2.11 20.57 2.72
C ARG A 177 2.64 19.37 3.47
N VAL A 178 3.79 18.89 3.05
CA VAL A 178 4.46 17.72 3.61
C VAL A 178 5.82 18.12 4.16
N ALA A 179 6.11 17.67 5.36
CA ALA A 179 7.45 17.59 5.90
C ALA A 179 7.75 16.14 6.27
N THR A 180 8.91 15.62 5.92
CA THR A 180 9.24 14.22 6.15
C THR A 180 10.39 14.06 7.14
N TYR A 181 10.30 13.04 7.97
CA TYR A 181 11.23 12.74 9.05
C TYR A 181 11.61 11.27 8.94
N LYS A 182 12.83 10.98 8.56
CA LYS A 182 13.27 9.62 8.29
C LYS A 182 13.87 8.98 9.53
N VAL A 183 13.16 8.00 10.07
CA VAL A 183 13.56 7.16 11.22
C VAL A 183 13.79 5.71 10.87
N CYS A 184 13.33 5.28 9.70
CA CYS A 184 13.37 3.89 9.25
C CYS A 184 14.26 3.72 8.03
N THR A 185 14.93 2.58 7.97
CA THR A 185 15.72 2.07 6.85
C THR A 185 15.35 0.61 6.58
N LEU A 186 15.99 -0.06 5.64
CA LEU A 186 15.85 -1.52 5.44
C LEU A 186 16.20 -2.33 6.70
N GLY A 187 17.02 -1.77 7.60
CA GLY A 187 17.39 -2.40 8.87
C GLY A 187 16.39 -2.23 10.01
N GLY A 188 15.27 -1.52 9.77
CA GLY A 188 14.26 -1.25 10.79
C GLY A 188 14.16 0.24 11.16
N CYS A 189 13.40 0.52 12.22
CA CYS A 189 13.12 1.87 12.71
C CYS A 189 13.77 2.10 14.09
N SER A 190 14.36 3.28 14.29
CA SER A 190 14.98 3.65 15.56
C SER A 190 13.99 4.39 16.46
N SER A 191 13.75 3.87 17.65
CA SER A 191 12.85 4.50 18.63
C SER A 191 13.37 5.82 19.17
N SER A 192 14.68 5.96 19.33
CA SER A 192 15.30 7.23 19.77
C SER A 192 15.24 8.30 18.69
N ALA A 193 15.44 7.91 17.42
CA ALA A 193 15.25 8.80 16.29
C ALA A 193 13.77 9.22 16.16
N LEU A 194 12.83 8.32 16.39
CA LEU A 194 11.39 8.60 16.35
C LEU A 194 11.01 9.67 17.39
N LEU A 195 11.45 9.53 18.64
CA LEU A 195 11.19 10.53 19.68
C LEU A 195 11.77 11.90 19.30
N LYS A 196 12.99 11.91 18.79
CA LYS A 196 13.64 13.14 18.30
C LYS A 196 12.85 13.77 17.14
N ASP A 197 12.38 12.97 16.21
CA ASP A 197 11.60 13.44 15.04
C ASP A 197 10.25 14.01 15.44
N VAL A 198 9.59 13.44 16.45
CA VAL A 198 8.35 14.00 16.98
C VAL A 198 8.60 15.39 17.58
N ASP A 199 9.64 15.54 18.40
CA ASP A 199 9.98 16.82 19.00
C ASP A 199 10.38 17.86 17.94
N ASP A 200 11.14 17.46 16.93
CA ASP A 200 11.50 18.34 15.82
C ASP A 200 10.29 18.70 14.95
N ALA A 201 9.41 17.77 14.66
CA ALA A 201 8.19 18.03 13.89
C ALA A 201 7.30 19.08 14.59
N VAL A 202 7.12 18.93 15.90
CA VAL A 202 6.40 19.92 16.73
C VAL A 202 7.10 21.30 16.68
N SER A 203 8.42 21.32 16.83
CA SER A 203 9.23 22.55 16.83
C SER A 203 9.26 23.22 15.45
N ASP A 204 9.26 22.45 14.40
CA ASP A 204 9.20 22.91 13.00
C ASP A 204 7.83 23.51 12.64
N GLY A 205 6.80 23.23 13.41
CA GLY A 205 5.46 23.81 13.26
C GLY A 205 4.51 23.02 12.37
N VAL A 206 4.56 21.68 12.44
CA VAL A 206 3.53 20.82 11.82
C VAL A 206 2.22 20.92 12.58
N ASP A 207 1.11 20.71 11.89
CA ASP A 207 -0.24 20.68 12.50
C ASP A 207 -0.66 19.25 12.85
N VAL A 208 -0.20 18.28 12.07
CA VAL A 208 -0.53 16.87 12.22
C VAL A 208 0.74 16.05 12.00
N ILE A 209 0.93 15.03 12.82
CA ILE A 209 2.00 14.03 12.64
C ILE A 209 1.35 12.72 12.23
N SER A 210 1.84 12.12 11.15
CA SER A 210 1.44 10.79 10.66
C SER A 210 2.57 9.81 10.91
N ILE A 211 2.26 8.71 11.63
CA ILE A 211 3.20 7.64 11.97
C ILE A 211 2.62 6.30 11.52
N SER A 212 3.15 5.74 10.44
CA SER A 212 2.77 4.41 9.95
C SER A 212 3.80 3.36 10.39
N ILE A 213 4.14 3.40 11.69
CA ILE A 213 5.13 2.54 12.36
C ILE A 213 4.49 2.01 13.63
N GLY A 214 4.86 0.82 14.03
CA GLY A 214 4.44 0.22 15.30
C GLY A 214 5.24 -1.03 15.61
N MET A 215 5.20 -1.46 16.87
CA MET A 215 5.68 -2.77 17.25
C MET A 215 4.63 -3.83 16.87
N SER A 216 5.06 -5.09 16.74
CA SER A 216 4.10 -6.19 16.70
C SER A 216 3.32 -6.26 18.03
N SER A 217 2.04 -6.58 17.94
CA SER A 217 1.17 -6.70 19.11
C SER A 217 1.68 -7.71 20.15
N ALA A 218 2.48 -8.70 19.71
CA ALA A 218 3.15 -9.65 20.61
C ALA A 218 4.18 -8.99 21.56
N PHE A 219 4.65 -7.78 21.22
CA PHE A 219 5.62 -7.00 21.99
C PHE A 219 5.06 -5.65 22.44
N ALA A 220 3.72 -5.51 22.43
CA ALA A 220 3.08 -4.27 22.87
C ALA A 220 3.48 -3.97 24.32
N SER A 221 3.98 -2.75 24.52
CA SER A 221 4.41 -2.25 25.82
C SER A 221 3.35 -1.35 26.46
N ASP A 222 3.51 -1.08 27.74
CA ASP A 222 2.75 -0.04 28.44
C ASP A 222 3.01 1.34 27.78
N PHE A 223 2.00 2.19 27.75
CA PHE A 223 2.08 3.55 27.19
C PHE A 223 3.22 4.39 27.75
N LEU A 224 3.63 4.13 28.99
CA LEU A 224 4.74 4.84 29.64
C LEU A 224 6.13 4.37 29.17
N SER A 225 6.21 3.27 28.47
CA SER A 225 7.44 2.71 27.92
C SER A 225 7.43 2.62 26.39
N ASP A 226 6.32 2.94 25.75
CA ASP A 226 6.19 2.97 24.31
C ASP A 226 6.70 4.33 23.77
N PRO A 227 7.77 4.36 22.96
CA PRO A 227 8.31 5.60 22.43
C PRO A 227 7.33 6.37 21.51
N ILE A 228 6.43 5.66 20.82
CA ILE A 228 5.39 6.31 20.00
C ILE A 228 4.36 6.98 20.90
N ALA A 229 3.90 6.30 21.95
CA ALA A 229 2.95 6.87 22.90
C ALA A 229 3.56 8.08 23.65
N LEU A 230 4.80 7.98 24.08
CA LEU A 230 5.50 9.09 24.76
C LEU A 230 5.68 10.30 23.84
N GLY A 231 6.17 10.11 22.62
CA GLY A 231 6.33 11.20 21.65
C GLY A 231 4.98 11.83 21.29
N ALA A 232 3.96 11.01 21.06
CA ALA A 232 2.61 11.49 20.78
C ALA A 232 2.00 12.29 21.94
N PHE A 233 2.31 11.94 23.19
CA PHE A 233 1.89 12.71 24.35
C PHE A 233 2.54 14.11 24.37
N HIS A 234 3.84 14.20 24.09
CA HIS A 234 4.53 15.50 23.97
C HIS A 234 3.92 16.37 22.86
N ALA A 235 3.63 15.77 21.70
CA ALA A 235 2.99 16.48 20.60
C ALA A 235 1.58 16.96 20.98
N HIS A 236 0.78 16.10 21.64
CA HIS A 236 -0.56 16.42 22.11
C HIS A 236 -0.55 17.62 23.08
N GLN A 237 0.39 17.66 24.03
CA GLN A 237 0.56 18.79 24.96
C GLN A 237 0.85 20.12 24.25
N ARG A 238 1.37 20.07 23.02
CA ARG A 238 1.65 21.24 22.18
C ARG A 238 0.53 21.52 21.14
N GLY A 239 -0.58 20.79 21.23
CA GLY A 239 -1.72 20.95 20.34
C GLY A 239 -1.55 20.32 18.95
N VAL A 240 -0.55 19.45 18.77
CA VAL A 240 -0.31 18.73 17.52
C VAL A 240 -1.00 17.35 17.57
N LEU A 241 -1.86 17.07 16.59
CA LEU A 241 -2.54 15.79 16.48
C LEU A 241 -1.58 14.73 15.94
N VAL A 242 -1.48 13.60 16.65
CA VAL A 242 -0.73 12.43 16.17
C VAL A 242 -1.71 11.35 15.69
N VAL A 243 -1.50 10.91 14.47
CA VAL A 243 -2.28 9.88 13.80
C VAL A 243 -1.38 8.68 13.54
N CYS A 244 -1.75 7.51 14.04
CA CYS A 244 -0.97 6.29 13.89
C CYS A 244 -1.79 5.17 13.25
N SER A 245 -1.11 4.24 12.58
CA SER A 245 -1.70 2.99 12.13
C SER A 245 -2.02 2.06 13.31
N GLY A 246 -3.12 1.31 13.22
CA GLY A 246 -3.51 0.30 14.24
C GLY A 246 -2.71 -1.00 14.18
N GLY A 247 -1.72 -1.11 13.30
CA GLY A 247 -0.90 -2.33 13.11
C GLY A 247 -1.42 -3.26 12.02
N ASN A 248 -0.69 -4.35 11.81
CA ASN A 248 -0.93 -5.34 10.75
C ASN A 248 -1.20 -6.76 11.28
N ASP A 249 -1.31 -6.95 12.59
CA ASP A 249 -1.40 -8.27 13.23
C ASP A 249 -2.84 -8.81 13.32
N GLY A 250 -3.84 -8.00 12.92
CA GLY A 250 -5.25 -8.41 12.87
C GLY A 250 -5.52 -9.56 11.91
N PRO A 251 -6.74 -10.16 11.94
CA PRO A 251 -7.96 -9.65 12.58
C PRO A 251 -8.22 -10.18 14.01
N ASN A 252 -7.30 -10.91 14.61
CA ASN A 252 -7.51 -11.48 15.95
C ASN A 252 -7.69 -10.39 17.03
N PRO A 253 -8.43 -10.64 18.10
CA PRO A 253 -8.52 -9.74 19.25
C PRO A 253 -7.14 -9.40 19.82
N TYR A 254 -7.02 -8.21 20.42
CA TYR A 254 -5.81 -7.72 21.08
C TYR A 254 -4.60 -7.51 20.18
N THR A 255 -4.81 -7.32 18.87
CA THR A 255 -3.75 -7.07 17.89
C THR A 255 -3.58 -5.61 17.49
N VAL A 256 -4.43 -4.72 18.00
CA VAL A 256 -4.31 -3.27 17.75
C VAL A 256 -3.16 -2.69 18.58
N VAL A 257 -2.29 -1.94 17.93
CA VAL A 257 -1.17 -1.20 18.54
C VAL A 257 -1.39 0.30 18.44
N ASN A 258 -0.48 1.11 19.00
CA ASN A 258 -0.57 2.58 18.99
C ASN A 258 -1.87 3.13 19.58
N SER A 259 -2.43 2.47 20.60
CA SER A 259 -3.77 2.74 21.14
C SER A 259 -3.81 3.69 22.34
N ALA A 260 -2.76 4.50 22.55
CA ALA A 260 -2.74 5.47 23.64
C ALA A 260 -3.88 6.52 23.47
N PRO A 261 -4.56 6.96 24.56
CA PRO A 261 -5.75 7.80 24.47
C PRO A 261 -5.56 9.16 23.77
N TRP A 262 -4.35 9.61 23.64
CA TRP A 262 -3.97 10.88 22.97
C TRP A 262 -3.52 10.67 21.50
N ILE A 263 -3.63 9.46 20.99
CA ILE A 263 -3.35 9.09 19.58
C ILE A 263 -4.65 8.85 18.84
N LEU A 264 -4.78 9.35 17.63
CA LEU A 264 -5.81 8.93 16.71
C LEU A 264 -5.34 7.67 15.97
N THR A 265 -5.78 6.52 16.44
CA THR A 265 -5.42 5.22 15.87
C THR A 265 -6.36 4.85 14.76
N VAL A 266 -5.83 4.54 13.58
CA VAL A 266 -6.60 4.23 12.37
C VAL A 266 -6.26 2.83 11.88
N ALA A 267 -7.26 1.98 11.76
CA ALA A 267 -7.16 0.67 11.15
C ALA A 267 -7.39 0.76 9.63
N ALA A 268 -6.80 -0.18 8.90
CA ALA A 268 -6.99 -0.29 7.46
C ALA A 268 -8.33 -0.97 7.14
N SER A 269 -8.89 -0.63 5.98
CA SER A 269 -10.01 -1.33 5.37
C SER A 269 -9.79 -1.51 3.88
N THR A 270 -10.49 -2.49 3.28
CA THR A 270 -10.63 -2.57 1.83
C THR A 270 -11.64 -1.54 1.32
N ILE A 271 -11.66 -1.35 0.01
CA ILE A 271 -12.62 -0.47 -0.67
C ILE A 271 -13.46 -1.31 -1.65
N ASP A 272 -14.36 -0.68 -2.40
CA ASP A 272 -15.24 -1.32 -3.39
C ASP A 272 -14.57 -1.62 -4.74
N ARG A 273 -13.24 -1.68 -4.77
CA ARG A 273 -12.43 -2.06 -5.95
C ARG A 273 -11.52 -3.21 -5.60
N THR A 274 -11.41 -4.17 -6.52
CA THR A 274 -10.54 -5.33 -6.38
C THR A 274 -9.74 -5.56 -7.66
N PHE A 275 -8.53 -6.08 -7.52
CA PHE A 275 -7.77 -6.62 -8.64
C PHE A 275 -8.22 -8.06 -8.86
N GLN A 276 -8.89 -8.33 -9.99
CA GLN A 276 -9.37 -9.65 -10.34
C GLN A 276 -8.41 -10.34 -11.31
N SER A 277 -8.23 -11.63 -11.09
CA SER A 277 -7.60 -12.55 -12.05
C SER A 277 -8.62 -13.59 -12.51
N SER A 278 -8.37 -14.19 -13.64
CA SER A 278 -9.22 -15.25 -14.20
C SER A 278 -8.41 -16.51 -14.44
N VAL A 279 -8.89 -17.64 -13.92
CA VAL A 279 -8.39 -18.97 -14.23
C VAL A 279 -9.36 -19.59 -15.24
N VAL A 280 -8.92 -19.78 -16.48
CA VAL A 280 -9.74 -20.35 -17.55
C VAL A 280 -9.38 -21.82 -17.69
N LEU A 281 -10.30 -22.72 -17.37
CA LEU A 281 -10.12 -24.17 -17.47
C LEU A 281 -10.21 -24.64 -18.91
N GLY A 282 -9.69 -25.83 -19.20
CA GLY A 282 -9.70 -26.43 -20.55
C GLY A 282 -11.10 -26.65 -21.13
N ASN A 283 -12.10 -26.81 -20.29
CA ASN A 283 -13.53 -26.93 -20.68
C ASN A 283 -14.22 -25.57 -20.92
N GLY A 284 -13.48 -24.44 -20.83
CA GLY A 284 -13.99 -23.09 -21.04
C GLY A 284 -14.62 -22.43 -19.79
N ILE A 285 -14.69 -23.11 -18.66
CA ILE A 285 -15.19 -22.52 -17.41
C ILE A 285 -14.17 -21.48 -16.90
N VAL A 286 -14.68 -20.30 -16.56
CA VAL A 286 -13.87 -19.18 -16.03
C VAL A 286 -14.11 -19.08 -14.54
N MET A 287 -13.03 -19.23 -13.77
CA MET A 287 -13.01 -19.06 -12.33
C MET A 287 -12.38 -17.70 -11.97
N LYS A 288 -13.02 -16.96 -11.06
CA LYS A 288 -12.49 -15.68 -10.60
C LYS A 288 -11.59 -15.87 -9.38
N GLY A 289 -10.46 -15.21 -9.41
CA GLY A 289 -9.52 -15.10 -8.31
C GLY A 289 -9.08 -13.66 -8.10
N VAL A 290 -8.12 -13.47 -7.20
CA VAL A 290 -7.55 -12.17 -6.84
C VAL A 290 -6.04 -12.21 -7.08
N ALA A 291 -5.52 -11.29 -7.89
CA ALA A 291 -4.09 -11.08 -8.09
C ALA A 291 -3.80 -9.79 -8.83
N ILE A 292 -2.57 -9.33 -8.73
CA ILE A 292 -1.97 -8.33 -9.61
C ILE A 292 -0.92 -9.05 -10.45
N ASN A 293 -1.16 -9.14 -11.76
CA ASN A 293 -0.29 -9.79 -12.73
C ASN A 293 0.04 -8.84 -13.87
N PHE A 294 1.30 -8.84 -14.29
CA PHE A 294 1.78 -8.15 -15.49
C PHE A 294 2.23 -9.12 -16.58
N SER A 295 1.84 -10.39 -16.45
CA SER A 295 2.23 -11.43 -17.40
C SER A 295 1.49 -11.28 -18.72
N ASN A 296 2.22 -11.16 -19.82
CA ASN A 296 1.68 -11.23 -21.18
C ASN A 296 1.12 -12.62 -21.52
N GLN A 297 1.47 -13.64 -20.75
CA GLN A 297 0.97 -15.03 -20.96
C GLN A 297 -0.53 -15.13 -20.76
N SER A 298 -1.13 -14.32 -19.87
CA SER A 298 -2.57 -14.26 -19.67
C SER A 298 -3.35 -13.81 -20.91
N LEU A 299 -2.69 -13.22 -21.90
CA LEU A 299 -3.28 -12.71 -23.13
C LEU A 299 -3.04 -13.59 -24.35
N SER A 300 -2.15 -14.58 -24.25
CA SER A 300 -1.73 -15.38 -25.41
C SER A 300 -2.74 -16.47 -25.83
N GLY A 301 -3.72 -16.76 -24.99
CA GLY A 301 -4.65 -17.88 -25.24
C GLY A 301 -4.00 -19.27 -25.09
N GLU A 302 -2.74 -19.34 -24.70
CA GLU A 302 -2.04 -20.59 -24.45
C GLU A 302 -2.61 -21.31 -23.22
N ARG A 303 -2.67 -22.63 -23.32
CA ARG A 303 -3.14 -23.51 -22.26
C ARG A 303 -1.97 -24.32 -21.70
N TYR A 304 -1.92 -24.39 -20.39
CA TYR A 304 -0.87 -25.10 -19.66
C TYR A 304 -1.49 -26.24 -18.87
N PRO A 305 -0.84 -27.41 -18.80
CA PRO A 305 -1.30 -28.49 -17.94
C PRO A 305 -1.34 -28.04 -16.47
N LEU A 306 -2.33 -28.52 -15.72
CA LEU A 306 -2.41 -28.33 -14.27
C LEU A 306 -1.72 -29.50 -13.57
N VAL A 307 -1.06 -29.21 -12.45
CA VAL A 307 -0.51 -30.21 -11.52
C VAL A 307 -0.78 -29.75 -10.09
N SER A 308 -1.27 -30.64 -9.23
CA SER A 308 -1.39 -30.31 -7.80
C SER A 308 0.00 -30.35 -7.12
N GLY A 309 0.19 -29.52 -6.10
CA GLY A 309 1.40 -29.59 -5.31
C GLY A 309 1.62 -30.98 -4.71
N ALA A 310 0.55 -31.68 -4.33
CA ALA A 310 0.60 -33.06 -3.83
C ALA A 310 1.22 -34.03 -4.85
N GLU A 311 0.80 -33.96 -6.12
CA GLU A 311 1.35 -34.80 -7.20
C GLU A 311 2.74 -34.41 -7.63
N ALA A 312 3.07 -33.13 -7.45
CA ALA A 312 4.37 -32.57 -7.74
C ALA A 312 5.37 -32.75 -6.58
N ALA A 313 5.03 -33.48 -5.54
CA ALA A 313 5.93 -33.72 -4.40
C ALA A 313 7.29 -34.27 -4.85
N GLY A 314 8.34 -33.71 -4.28
CA GLY A 314 9.71 -34.16 -4.43
C GLY A 314 9.90 -35.54 -3.78
N ARG A 315 10.95 -36.25 -4.18
CA ARG A 315 11.31 -37.51 -3.59
C ARG A 315 11.62 -37.27 -2.10
N TYR A 316 10.98 -38.05 -1.23
CA TYR A 316 11.12 -37.93 0.23
C TYR A 316 10.49 -36.68 0.88
N THR A 317 9.69 -35.91 0.14
CA THR A 317 8.97 -34.76 0.67
C THR A 317 7.60 -35.18 1.18
N PRO A 318 7.16 -34.76 2.36
CA PRO A 318 5.80 -34.96 2.82
C PRO A 318 4.78 -34.33 1.86
N VAL A 319 3.75 -35.10 1.49
CA VAL A 319 2.70 -34.62 0.58
C VAL A 319 2.03 -33.36 1.09
N SER A 320 1.89 -33.20 2.41
CA SER A 320 1.33 -32.00 3.04
C SER A 320 2.17 -30.76 2.79
N GLU A 321 3.50 -30.87 2.80
CA GLU A 321 4.41 -29.76 2.51
C GLU A 321 4.36 -29.38 1.05
N ALA A 322 4.39 -30.37 0.16
CA ALA A 322 4.27 -30.16 -1.29
C ALA A 322 2.91 -29.56 -1.68
N SER A 323 1.81 -30.02 -1.07
CA SER A 323 0.48 -29.42 -1.26
C SER A 323 0.44 -27.94 -0.89
N ASN A 324 1.20 -27.54 0.13
CA ASN A 324 1.32 -26.15 0.57
C ASN A 324 2.43 -25.36 -0.17
N CYS A 325 3.14 -26.01 -1.08
CA CYS A 325 4.24 -25.41 -1.86
C CYS A 325 5.32 -24.79 -0.94
N TYR A 326 5.80 -25.56 0.03
CA TYR A 326 6.89 -25.17 0.92
C TYR A 326 8.24 -25.14 0.20
N PRO A 327 9.21 -24.41 0.70
CA PRO A 327 10.56 -24.41 0.14
C PRO A 327 11.13 -25.82 0.02
N GLY A 328 11.63 -26.16 -1.18
CA GLY A 328 12.22 -27.47 -1.47
C GLY A 328 11.23 -28.65 -1.60
N SER A 329 9.91 -28.40 -1.54
CA SER A 329 8.92 -29.47 -1.55
C SER A 329 8.49 -29.96 -2.94
N LEU A 330 8.73 -29.16 -3.99
CA LEU A 330 8.29 -29.49 -5.35
C LEU A 330 9.42 -30.10 -6.19
N ASP A 331 9.06 -31.09 -6.99
CA ASP A 331 9.92 -31.69 -8.00
C ASP A 331 9.87 -30.87 -9.29
N ALA A 332 10.98 -30.25 -9.65
CA ALA A 332 11.09 -29.41 -10.82
C ALA A 332 10.71 -30.13 -12.14
N GLN A 333 10.97 -31.43 -12.28
CA GLN A 333 10.61 -32.18 -13.49
C GLN A 333 9.09 -32.37 -13.62
N LYS A 334 8.40 -32.50 -12.47
CA LYS A 334 6.94 -32.64 -12.45
C LYS A 334 6.22 -31.31 -12.66
N VAL A 335 6.87 -30.19 -12.38
CA VAL A 335 6.30 -28.83 -12.36
C VAL A 335 6.60 -28.04 -13.63
N ALA A 336 7.76 -28.29 -14.27
CA ALA A 336 8.24 -27.50 -15.40
C ALA A 336 7.15 -27.35 -16.50
N GLY A 337 6.91 -26.12 -16.93
CA GLY A 337 5.95 -25.78 -17.98
C GLY A 337 4.47 -25.96 -17.58
N LYS A 338 4.15 -26.20 -16.31
CA LYS A 338 2.78 -26.41 -15.84
C LYS A 338 2.33 -25.28 -14.92
N ILE A 339 1.04 -25.15 -14.71
CA ILE A 339 0.46 -24.35 -13.63
C ILE A 339 0.30 -25.24 -12.41
N VAL A 340 0.92 -24.86 -11.31
CA VAL A 340 0.85 -25.59 -10.04
C VAL A 340 -0.36 -25.11 -9.25
N VAL A 341 -1.11 -26.05 -8.65
CA VAL A 341 -2.21 -25.74 -7.73
C VAL A 341 -1.75 -26.07 -6.32
N CYS A 342 -1.59 -25.04 -5.48
CA CYS A 342 -1.20 -25.18 -4.07
C CYS A 342 -2.37 -24.84 -3.15
N VAL A 343 -2.39 -25.49 -1.97
CA VAL A 343 -3.39 -25.23 -0.94
C VAL A 343 -2.74 -24.47 0.21
N GLY A 344 -3.27 -23.29 0.54
CA GLY A 344 -2.74 -22.41 1.58
C GLY A 344 -3.39 -22.66 2.93
N THR A 345 -3.25 -23.85 3.52
CA THR A 345 -3.83 -24.15 4.85
C THR A 345 -2.99 -23.63 6.02
N ASN A 346 -1.77 -23.18 5.75
CA ASN A 346 -0.84 -22.74 6.78
C ASN A 346 -0.27 -21.37 6.46
N THR A 347 -0.45 -20.43 7.38
CA THR A 347 0.00 -19.04 7.27
C THR A 347 1.50 -18.84 7.56
N MET A 348 2.20 -19.89 8.04
CA MET A 348 3.64 -19.83 8.35
C MET A 348 4.50 -19.52 7.12
N VAL A 349 4.05 -19.86 5.92
CA VAL A 349 4.74 -19.59 4.66
C VAL A 349 3.91 -18.59 3.84
N SER A 350 4.48 -17.42 3.62
CA SER A 350 3.81 -16.33 2.91
C SER A 350 3.53 -16.68 1.44
N ARG A 351 2.52 -16.02 0.85
CA ARG A 351 2.20 -16.12 -0.60
C ARG A 351 3.40 -15.84 -1.48
N ARG A 352 4.25 -14.89 -1.07
CA ARG A 352 5.48 -14.54 -1.77
C ARG A 352 6.46 -15.71 -1.84
N VAL A 353 6.65 -16.40 -0.72
CA VAL A 353 7.52 -17.59 -0.67
C VAL A 353 6.95 -18.72 -1.54
N LYS A 354 5.65 -19.01 -1.46
CA LYS A 354 5.00 -20.03 -2.30
C LYS A 354 5.13 -19.71 -3.80
N LYS A 355 4.97 -18.44 -4.17
CA LYS A 355 5.21 -17.97 -5.55
C LYS A 355 6.64 -18.21 -5.99
N LEU A 356 7.62 -17.86 -5.15
CA LEU A 356 9.05 -18.07 -5.46
C LEU A 356 9.40 -19.56 -5.57
N VAL A 357 8.78 -20.41 -4.77
CA VAL A 357 8.95 -21.88 -4.85
C VAL A 357 8.44 -22.41 -6.19
N ALA A 358 7.23 -22.04 -6.59
CA ALA A 358 6.67 -22.46 -7.87
C ALA A 358 7.50 -21.96 -9.06
N GLU A 359 7.84 -20.67 -9.05
CA GLU A 359 8.66 -20.03 -10.09
C GLU A 359 10.07 -20.65 -10.17
N GLY A 360 10.72 -20.84 -9.03
CA GLY A 360 12.07 -21.46 -8.94
C GLY A 360 12.09 -22.94 -9.33
N SER A 361 10.94 -23.62 -9.26
CA SER A 361 10.77 -25.00 -9.74
C SER A 361 10.43 -25.07 -11.23
N GLY A 362 10.34 -23.94 -11.94
CA GLY A 362 10.08 -23.90 -13.39
C GLY A 362 8.59 -23.97 -13.76
N ALA A 363 7.68 -23.67 -12.83
CA ALA A 363 6.26 -23.57 -13.14
C ALA A 363 5.99 -22.38 -14.09
N SER A 364 5.02 -22.53 -14.97
CA SER A 364 4.49 -21.44 -15.80
C SER A 364 3.53 -20.51 -15.02
N GLY A 365 2.99 -20.99 -13.90
CA GLY A 365 2.10 -20.21 -13.05
C GLY A 365 1.71 -20.95 -11.78
N LEU A 366 1.01 -20.23 -10.89
CA LEU A 366 0.52 -20.73 -9.60
C LEU A 366 -0.94 -20.35 -9.39
N VAL A 367 -1.77 -21.32 -9.08
CA VAL A 367 -3.08 -21.12 -8.48
C VAL A 367 -2.98 -21.46 -7.00
N LEU A 368 -3.20 -20.47 -6.13
CA LEU A 368 -3.18 -20.65 -4.68
C LEU A 368 -4.61 -20.71 -4.14
N ILE A 369 -4.98 -21.83 -3.56
CA ILE A 369 -6.28 -22.01 -2.89
C ILE A 369 -6.10 -21.58 -1.42
N ASP A 370 -6.56 -20.40 -1.08
CA ASP A 370 -6.37 -19.82 0.25
C ASP A 370 -7.47 -18.78 0.54
N ASP A 371 -8.13 -18.92 1.69
CA ASP A 371 -9.13 -17.97 2.16
C ASP A 371 -8.56 -16.88 3.08
N ALA A 372 -7.35 -17.05 3.60
CA ALA A 372 -6.83 -16.23 4.70
C ALA A 372 -6.67 -14.73 4.33
N GLN A 373 -6.46 -14.41 3.06
CA GLN A 373 -6.26 -13.03 2.59
C GLN A 373 -6.94 -12.79 1.24
N LYS A 374 -8.13 -13.36 1.06
CA LYS A 374 -8.81 -13.38 -0.25
C LYS A 374 -9.12 -12.01 -0.85
N ASP A 375 -9.28 -10.99 -0.03
CA ASP A 375 -9.63 -9.64 -0.49
C ASP A 375 -8.40 -8.73 -0.67
N VAL A 376 -7.20 -9.23 -0.33
CA VAL A 376 -5.94 -8.50 -0.48
C VAL A 376 -5.19 -9.03 -1.70
N PRO A 377 -5.10 -8.27 -2.80
CA PRO A 377 -4.39 -8.72 -3.99
C PRO A 377 -2.89 -8.88 -3.70
N PHE A 378 -2.30 -9.93 -4.27
CA PHE A 378 -0.86 -10.15 -4.22
C PHE A 378 -0.23 -9.75 -5.56
N ASP A 379 0.81 -8.93 -5.50
CA ASP A 379 1.61 -8.57 -6.67
C ASP A 379 2.60 -9.70 -6.98
N ALA A 380 2.28 -10.43 -8.03
CA ALA A 380 3.08 -11.53 -8.54
C ALA A 380 4.10 -11.11 -9.61
N GLY A 381 4.11 -9.82 -10.00
CA GLY A 381 4.94 -9.30 -11.08
C GLY A 381 4.55 -9.91 -12.42
N SER A 382 5.53 -10.39 -13.16
CA SER A 382 5.34 -11.06 -14.47
C SER A 382 4.98 -12.55 -14.37
N PHE A 383 4.99 -13.14 -13.17
CA PHE A 383 4.65 -14.54 -12.97
C PHE A 383 3.12 -14.72 -12.93
N ALA A 384 2.58 -15.66 -13.72
CA ALA A 384 1.15 -15.92 -13.73
C ALA A 384 0.67 -16.48 -12.38
N PHE A 385 -0.19 -15.74 -11.69
CA PHE A 385 -0.66 -16.07 -10.36
C PHE A 385 -2.15 -15.78 -10.22
N SER A 386 -2.86 -16.63 -9.48
CA SER A 386 -4.22 -16.37 -9.03
C SER A 386 -4.44 -16.97 -7.66
N GLN A 387 -4.94 -16.20 -6.72
CA GLN A 387 -5.45 -16.70 -5.44
C GLN A 387 -6.97 -16.87 -5.55
N VAL A 388 -7.46 -18.04 -5.13
CA VAL A 388 -8.89 -18.39 -5.15
C VAL A 388 -9.32 -18.88 -3.77
N GLY A 389 -10.57 -18.64 -3.40
CA GLY A 389 -11.16 -19.18 -2.18
C GLY A 389 -11.39 -20.71 -2.27
N LYS A 390 -11.73 -21.31 -1.13
CA LYS A 390 -11.91 -22.78 -1.00
C LYS A 390 -12.94 -23.35 -1.97
N ASP A 391 -14.07 -22.67 -2.16
CA ASP A 391 -15.16 -23.16 -3.03
C ASP A 391 -14.72 -23.22 -4.50
N VAL A 392 -14.06 -22.18 -4.98
CA VAL A 392 -13.47 -22.14 -6.34
C VAL A 392 -12.33 -23.15 -6.43
N GLY A 393 -11.53 -23.26 -5.40
CA GLY A 393 -10.44 -24.23 -5.31
C GLY A 393 -10.94 -25.68 -5.42
N ALA A 394 -12.03 -26.01 -4.73
CA ALA A 394 -12.64 -27.35 -4.81
C ALA A 394 -13.12 -27.66 -6.23
N GLN A 395 -13.69 -26.69 -6.95
CA GLN A 395 -14.09 -26.85 -8.33
C GLN A 395 -12.89 -27.09 -9.27
N ILE A 396 -11.78 -26.36 -9.06
CA ILE A 396 -10.54 -26.55 -9.82
C ILE A 396 -9.96 -27.96 -9.57
N LEU A 397 -9.89 -28.38 -8.32
CA LEU A 397 -9.41 -29.73 -7.96
C LEU A 397 -10.33 -30.83 -8.52
N GLY A 398 -11.66 -30.65 -8.47
CA GLY A 398 -12.64 -31.55 -9.09
C GLY A 398 -12.45 -31.66 -10.61
N TYR A 399 -12.21 -30.52 -11.29
CA TYR A 399 -11.87 -30.52 -12.70
C TYR A 399 -10.58 -31.30 -12.99
N MET A 400 -9.53 -31.12 -12.19
CA MET A 400 -8.27 -31.84 -12.36
C MET A 400 -8.45 -33.35 -12.23
N ILE A 401 -9.30 -33.81 -11.30
CA ILE A 401 -9.59 -35.24 -11.12
C ILE A 401 -10.39 -35.81 -12.33
N ALA A 402 -11.35 -35.05 -12.81
CA ALA A 402 -12.22 -35.49 -13.90
C ALA A 402 -11.56 -35.52 -15.30
N THR A 403 -10.42 -34.85 -15.46
CA THR A 403 -9.72 -34.68 -16.76
C THR A 403 -8.37 -35.43 -16.84
N LYS A 404 -8.07 -36.26 -15.84
CA LYS A 404 -6.89 -37.16 -15.84
C LYS A 404 -6.97 -38.27 -16.86
#